data_6f728e05eeca713c4a9abcb3a512fb1e
#
_entry.id   6f728e05eeca713c4a9abcb3a512fb1e
#
_cell.length_a   1.000
_cell.length_b   1.000
_cell.length_c   1.000
_cell.angle_alpha   90.00
_cell.angle_beta   90.00
_cell.angle_gamma   90.00
#
_symmetry.space_group_name_H-M   'P 1'
#
loop_
_entity.id
_entity.type
_entity.pdbx_description
1 polymer ?
#
loop_
_entity_poly.entity_id
_entity_poly.type
_entity_poly.pdbx_seq_one_letter_code
_entity_poly.pdbx_strand_id
1 'polypeptide(L)'
;MTRGEPLKIVPARFDDAPAMLAMQRLAFEPEARASRSSEIPPLQETVEGIREHIRTATVLKAMDGDRLLGSVRGILAGGTCLIRVLVVAPDAQGRGLGAALLAAIEDAHPRIERFELTTNMAMVGNVRFYLRHGYEMVEQLQHSAAIRLAFMRKIARR
;
A
#
# COMPACT_ATOMS: atom_id res chain seq x y z
N MET A 1 2.61 -33.54 0.49
CA MET A 1 2.85 -32.10 0.56
C MET A 1 1.94 -31.40 -0.44
N THR A 2 0.89 -30.76 0.05
CA THR A 2 0.07 -29.92 -0.82
C THR A 2 0.86 -28.67 -1.14
N ARG A 3 1.19 -28.49 -2.40
CA ARG A 3 1.63 -27.17 -2.85
C ARG A 3 0.45 -26.23 -2.67
N GLY A 4 0.62 -25.18 -1.89
CA GLY A 4 -0.34 -24.09 -1.82
C GLY A 4 -0.64 -23.59 -3.22
N GLU A 5 -1.84 -23.06 -3.44
CA GLU A 5 -2.17 -22.42 -4.71
C GLU A 5 -1.15 -21.30 -4.97
N PRO A 6 -0.80 -21.05 -6.25
CA PRO A 6 0.14 -19.98 -6.57
C PRO A 6 -0.38 -18.64 -6.10
N LEU A 7 0.52 -17.80 -5.62
CA LEU A 7 0.23 -16.42 -5.27
C LEU A 7 -0.40 -15.71 -6.46
N LYS A 8 -1.53 -15.05 -6.23
CA LYS A 8 -2.22 -14.25 -7.23
C LYS A 8 -2.40 -12.83 -6.76
N ILE A 9 -2.13 -11.89 -7.64
CA ILE A 9 -2.46 -10.48 -7.43
C ILE A 9 -3.59 -10.15 -8.39
N VAL A 10 -4.75 -9.84 -7.84
CA VAL A 10 -5.99 -9.64 -8.59
C VAL A 10 -6.75 -8.43 -8.05
N PRO A 11 -7.68 -7.87 -8.81
CA PRO A 11 -8.52 -6.78 -8.29
C PRO A 11 -9.28 -7.21 -7.06
N ALA A 12 -9.33 -6.33 -6.06
CA ALA A 12 -10.12 -6.53 -4.85
C ALA A 12 -11.60 -6.45 -5.20
N ARG A 13 -12.40 -7.25 -4.48
CA ARG A 13 -13.85 -7.27 -4.62
C ARG A 13 -14.49 -6.55 -3.45
N PHE A 14 -15.72 -6.11 -3.64
CA PHE A 14 -16.48 -5.40 -2.62
C PHE A 14 -16.54 -6.19 -1.28
N ASP A 15 -16.67 -7.51 -1.37
CA ASP A 15 -16.72 -8.39 -0.21
C ASP A 15 -15.38 -8.55 0.52
N ASP A 16 -14.29 -8.11 -0.07
CA ASP A 16 -12.96 -8.19 0.55
C ASP A 16 -12.74 -7.12 1.62
N ALA A 17 -13.55 -6.07 1.64
CA ALA A 17 -13.30 -4.90 2.49
C ALA A 17 -13.17 -5.22 3.99
N PRO A 18 -14.03 -6.05 4.60
CA PRO A 18 -13.84 -6.39 6.02
C PRO A 18 -12.51 -7.08 6.32
N ALA A 19 -12.10 -8.06 5.49
CA ALA A 19 -10.83 -8.75 5.66
C ALA A 19 -9.64 -7.83 5.42
N MET A 20 -9.75 -6.93 4.43
CA MET A 20 -8.72 -5.93 4.15
C MET A 20 -8.53 -4.98 5.34
N LEU A 21 -9.61 -4.52 5.94
CA LEU A 21 -9.53 -3.64 7.11
C LEU A 21 -8.88 -4.34 8.29
N ALA A 22 -9.25 -5.60 8.57
CA ALA A 22 -8.65 -6.37 9.66
C ALA A 22 -7.14 -6.57 9.44
N MET A 23 -6.74 -6.93 8.24
CA MET A 23 -5.32 -7.09 7.86
C MET A 23 -4.56 -5.76 8.01
N GLN A 24 -5.15 -4.68 7.54
CA GLN A 24 -4.57 -3.35 7.56
C GLN A 24 -4.32 -2.87 8.99
N ARG A 25 -5.28 -3.07 9.88
CA ARG A 25 -5.13 -2.72 11.30
C ARG A 25 -3.97 -3.45 11.95
N LEU A 26 -3.84 -4.75 11.69
CA LEU A 26 -2.73 -5.54 12.23
C LEU A 26 -1.38 -5.09 11.64
N ALA A 27 -1.34 -4.84 10.34
CA ALA A 27 -0.09 -4.50 9.65
C ALA A 27 0.44 -3.10 10.02
N PHE A 28 -0.46 -2.16 10.33
CA PHE A 28 -0.06 -0.79 10.69
C PHE A 28 0.12 -0.56 12.19
N GLU A 29 -0.11 -1.56 13.02
CA GLU A 29 0.11 -1.47 14.46
C GLU A 29 1.57 -1.12 14.82
N PRO A 30 2.61 -1.73 14.19
CA PRO A 30 3.99 -1.32 14.45
C PRO A 30 4.26 0.14 14.13
N GLU A 31 3.65 0.67 13.05
CA GLU A 31 3.81 2.07 12.68
C GLU A 31 3.18 3.00 13.71
N ALA A 32 2.02 2.65 14.24
CA ALA A 32 1.37 3.41 15.32
C ALA A 32 2.26 3.45 16.56
N ARG A 33 2.88 2.32 16.91
CA ARG A 33 3.80 2.26 18.05
C ARG A 33 5.05 3.09 17.81
N ALA A 34 5.64 3.00 16.61
CA ALA A 34 6.84 3.77 16.26
C ALA A 34 6.57 5.27 16.26
N SER A 35 5.37 5.68 15.88
CA SER A 35 4.97 7.10 15.83
C SER A 35 4.35 7.58 17.14
N ARG A 36 4.11 6.68 18.09
CA ARG A 36 3.39 6.95 19.34
C ARG A 36 2.03 7.62 19.09
N SER A 37 1.36 7.21 18.01
CA SER A 37 0.08 7.76 17.60
C SER A 37 -0.71 6.75 16.81
N SER A 38 -2.01 6.63 17.09
CA SER A 38 -2.95 5.85 16.30
C SER A 38 -3.63 6.68 15.20
N GLU A 39 -3.22 7.95 15.05
CA GLU A 39 -3.82 8.87 14.07
C GLU A 39 -3.27 8.71 12.66
N ILE A 40 -2.64 7.58 12.35
CA ILE A 40 -2.23 7.28 10.97
C ILE A 40 -3.46 6.92 10.15
N PRO A 41 -3.61 7.50 8.94
CA PRO A 41 -4.83 7.33 8.14
C PRO A 41 -5.28 5.89 7.93
N PRO A 42 -4.39 4.91 7.64
CA PRO A 42 -4.84 3.53 7.46
C PRO A 42 -5.52 2.89 8.68
N LEU A 43 -5.23 3.37 9.90
CA LEU A 43 -5.89 2.86 11.11
C LEU A 43 -7.26 3.50 11.35
N GLN A 44 -7.56 4.59 10.66
CA GLN A 44 -8.82 5.32 10.80
C GLN A 44 -9.84 4.99 9.73
N GLU A 45 -9.48 4.13 8.77
CA GLU A 45 -10.38 3.73 7.72
C GLU A 45 -11.51 2.85 8.22
N THR A 46 -12.60 2.82 7.44
CA THR A 46 -13.78 2.00 7.70
C THR A 46 -14.01 1.04 6.54
N VAL A 47 -14.83 0.02 6.75
CA VAL A 47 -15.25 -0.91 5.68
C VAL A 47 -15.87 -0.13 4.52
N GLU A 48 -16.74 0.83 4.80
CA GLU A 48 -17.38 1.64 3.76
C GLU A 48 -16.37 2.50 3.00
N GLY A 49 -15.37 3.04 3.69
CA GLY A 49 -14.29 3.79 3.05
C GLY A 49 -13.48 2.93 2.10
N ILE A 50 -13.16 1.70 2.49
CA ILE A 50 -12.44 0.75 1.63
C ILE A 50 -13.30 0.38 0.42
N ARG A 51 -14.59 0.13 0.62
CA ARG A 51 -15.53 -0.16 -0.46
C ARG A 51 -15.60 0.98 -1.47
N GLU A 52 -15.59 2.21 -1.02
CA GLU A 52 -15.56 3.38 -1.89
C GLU A 52 -14.31 3.39 -2.76
N HIS A 53 -13.14 3.08 -2.20
CA HIS A 53 -11.90 2.97 -2.97
C HIS A 53 -11.96 1.82 -3.98
N ILE A 54 -12.54 0.69 -3.61
CA ILE A 54 -12.70 -0.44 -4.55
C ILE A 54 -13.57 -0.02 -5.74
N ARG A 55 -14.58 0.80 -5.49
CA ARG A 55 -15.49 1.29 -6.52
C ARG A 55 -14.86 2.35 -7.44
N THR A 56 -14.00 3.21 -6.90
CA THR A 56 -13.52 4.43 -7.62
C THR A 56 -12.05 4.43 -7.98
N ALA A 57 -11.26 3.52 -7.42
CA ALA A 57 -9.81 3.46 -7.62
C ALA A 57 -9.40 2.07 -8.08
N THR A 58 -8.12 1.90 -8.38
CA THR A 58 -7.55 0.56 -8.63
C THR A 58 -7.10 -0.01 -7.30
N VAL A 59 -7.74 -1.07 -6.85
CA VAL A 59 -7.38 -1.75 -5.60
C VAL A 59 -7.04 -3.20 -5.93
N LEU A 60 -5.81 -3.60 -5.62
CA LEU A 60 -5.31 -4.94 -5.88
C LEU A 60 -5.09 -5.68 -4.57
N LYS A 61 -5.34 -6.98 -4.57
CA LYS A 61 -5.08 -7.85 -3.43
C LYS A 61 -4.16 -8.99 -3.83
N ALA A 62 -3.32 -9.42 -2.89
CA ALA A 62 -2.48 -10.60 -3.03
C ALA A 62 -3.13 -11.75 -2.26
N MET A 63 -3.37 -12.85 -2.96
CA MET A 63 -4.04 -14.04 -2.41
C MET A 63 -3.16 -15.27 -2.50
N ASP A 64 -3.16 -16.07 -1.45
CA ASP A 64 -2.64 -17.43 -1.42
C ASP A 64 -3.85 -18.33 -1.14
N GLY A 65 -4.42 -18.91 -2.21
CA GLY A 65 -5.72 -19.57 -2.07
C GLY A 65 -6.77 -18.60 -1.59
N ASP A 66 -7.42 -18.94 -0.47
CA ASP A 66 -8.45 -18.11 0.15
C ASP A 66 -7.90 -17.08 1.13
N ARG A 67 -6.58 -17.06 1.31
CA ARG A 67 -5.95 -16.20 2.30
C ARG A 67 -5.50 -14.88 1.70
N LEU A 68 -5.94 -13.78 2.29
CA LEU A 68 -5.51 -12.44 1.93
C LEU A 68 -4.15 -12.15 2.57
N LEU A 69 -3.13 -11.87 1.74
CA LEU A 69 -1.77 -11.63 2.19
C LEU A 69 -1.33 -10.18 2.11
N GLY A 70 -1.99 -9.38 1.29
CA GLY A 70 -1.62 -7.98 1.14
C GLY A 70 -2.53 -7.25 0.19
N SER A 71 -2.36 -5.94 0.10
CA SER A 71 -3.11 -5.10 -0.83
C SER A 71 -2.37 -3.80 -1.13
N VAL A 72 -2.81 -3.14 -2.19
CA VAL A 72 -2.30 -1.84 -2.60
C VAL A 72 -3.39 -1.14 -3.39
N ARG A 73 -3.42 0.19 -3.34
CA ARG A 73 -4.37 0.95 -4.16
C ARG A 73 -3.66 2.06 -4.93
N GLY A 74 -4.21 2.36 -6.12
CA GLY A 74 -3.75 3.44 -6.97
C GLY A 74 -4.91 4.35 -7.30
N ILE A 75 -4.76 5.65 -7.04
CA ILE A 75 -5.76 6.68 -7.28
C ILE A 75 -5.24 7.58 -8.38
N LEU A 76 -5.97 7.69 -9.48
CA LEU A 76 -5.55 8.51 -10.62
C LEU A 76 -5.95 9.96 -10.42
N ALA A 77 -5.00 10.86 -10.63
CA ALA A 77 -5.19 12.30 -10.58
C ALA A 77 -4.36 12.94 -11.69
N GLY A 78 -4.99 13.25 -12.82
CA GLY A 78 -4.29 13.75 -14.00
C GLY A 78 -3.28 12.72 -14.52
N GLY A 79 -2.04 13.11 -14.76
CA GLY A 79 -0.96 12.21 -15.17
C GLY A 79 -0.29 11.46 -14.04
N THR A 80 -0.85 11.50 -12.84
CA THR A 80 -0.26 10.91 -11.64
C THR A 80 -1.11 9.75 -11.12
N CYS A 81 -0.46 8.66 -10.71
CA CYS A 81 -1.07 7.63 -9.90
C CYS A 81 -0.58 7.80 -8.47
N LEU A 82 -1.50 8.08 -7.56
CA LEU A 82 -1.22 8.15 -6.13
C LEU A 82 -1.29 6.74 -5.56
N ILE A 83 -0.16 6.22 -5.08
CA ILE A 83 -0.11 4.89 -4.46
C ILE A 83 -0.41 5.05 -2.99
N ARG A 84 -1.39 4.30 -2.51
CA ARG A 84 -1.87 4.37 -1.14
C ARG A 84 -1.94 2.98 -0.53
N VAL A 85 -1.70 2.92 0.76
CA VAL A 85 -1.93 1.73 1.59
C VAL A 85 -1.36 0.46 0.95
N LEU A 86 -0.06 0.47 0.68
CA LEU A 86 0.68 -0.74 0.33
C LEU A 86 0.93 -1.50 1.64
N VAL A 87 0.30 -2.65 1.78
CA VAL A 87 0.30 -3.39 3.04
C VAL A 87 0.46 -4.89 2.79
N VAL A 88 1.24 -5.53 3.66
CA VAL A 88 1.43 -6.99 3.67
C VAL A 88 1.10 -7.50 5.07
N ALA A 89 0.34 -8.58 5.15
CA ALA A 89 -0.02 -9.20 6.43
C ALA A 89 1.25 -9.51 7.22
N PRO A 90 1.25 -9.30 8.56
CA PRO A 90 2.48 -9.44 9.37
C PRO A 90 3.20 -10.78 9.19
N ASP A 91 2.46 -11.89 9.10
CA ASP A 91 3.04 -13.22 8.94
C ASP A 91 3.42 -13.57 7.50
N ALA A 92 3.15 -12.69 6.56
CA ALA A 92 3.51 -12.86 5.14
C ALA A 92 4.63 -11.92 4.70
N GLN A 93 5.16 -11.11 5.59
CA GLN A 93 6.26 -10.19 5.28
C GLN A 93 7.57 -10.95 5.05
N GLY A 94 8.51 -10.33 4.32
CA GLY A 94 9.80 -10.93 4.03
C GLY A 94 9.81 -11.91 2.86
N ARG A 95 8.74 -11.99 2.07
CA ARG A 95 8.63 -12.89 0.91
C ARG A 95 8.60 -12.15 -0.43
N GLY A 96 8.85 -10.85 -0.45
CA GLY A 96 8.82 -10.07 -1.68
C GLY A 96 7.43 -9.65 -2.12
N LEU A 97 6.39 -9.81 -1.28
CA LEU A 97 5.01 -9.45 -1.62
C LEU A 97 4.82 -7.95 -1.81
N GLY A 98 5.47 -7.13 -0.99
CA GLY A 98 5.42 -5.68 -1.14
C GLY A 98 5.94 -5.23 -2.49
N ALA A 99 7.06 -5.79 -2.93
CA ALA A 99 7.64 -5.50 -4.25
C ALA A 99 6.71 -5.96 -5.38
N ALA A 100 6.10 -7.15 -5.24
CA ALA A 100 5.17 -7.67 -6.23
C ALA A 100 3.90 -6.81 -6.35
N LEU A 101 3.35 -6.37 -5.22
CA LEU A 101 2.18 -5.49 -5.19
C LEU A 101 2.51 -4.11 -5.80
N LEU A 102 3.67 -3.56 -5.48
CA LEU A 102 4.11 -2.28 -6.04
C LEU A 102 4.26 -2.39 -7.56
N ALA A 103 4.93 -3.44 -8.05
CA ALA A 103 5.07 -3.68 -9.48
C ALA A 103 3.68 -3.85 -10.15
N ALA A 104 2.77 -4.57 -9.52
CA ALA A 104 1.44 -4.80 -10.06
C ALA A 104 0.63 -3.51 -10.20
N ILE A 105 0.69 -2.62 -9.21
CA ILE A 105 -0.05 -1.35 -9.30
C ILE A 105 0.58 -0.42 -10.33
N GLU A 106 1.89 -0.43 -10.48
CA GLU A 106 2.56 0.32 -11.54
C GLU A 106 2.19 -0.22 -12.92
N ASP A 107 2.21 -1.55 -13.09
CA ASP A 107 1.86 -2.20 -14.36
C ASP A 107 0.38 -2.01 -14.74
N ALA A 108 -0.49 -1.81 -13.77
CA ALA A 108 -1.90 -1.54 -14.01
C ALA A 108 -2.14 -0.20 -14.69
N HIS A 109 -1.16 0.69 -14.67
CA HIS A 109 -1.28 2.06 -15.20
C HIS A 109 -0.15 2.40 -16.18
N PRO A 110 -0.11 1.73 -17.36
CA PRO A 110 1.02 1.88 -18.29
C PRO A 110 1.11 3.26 -18.96
N ARG A 111 0.06 4.07 -18.89
CA ARG A 111 0.02 5.40 -19.52
C ARG A 111 0.25 6.54 -18.54
N ILE A 112 0.43 6.22 -17.28
CA ILE A 112 0.66 7.24 -16.25
C ILE A 112 2.06 7.84 -16.42
N GLU A 113 2.21 9.14 -16.14
CA GLU A 113 3.49 9.82 -16.26
C GLU A 113 4.36 9.65 -15.02
N ARG A 114 3.73 9.59 -13.85
CA ARG A 114 4.44 9.46 -12.58
C ARG A 114 3.60 8.79 -11.51
N PHE A 115 4.32 8.19 -10.56
CA PHE A 115 3.74 7.59 -9.35
C PHE A 115 4.19 8.42 -8.16
N GLU A 116 3.26 8.71 -7.26
CA GLU A 116 3.55 9.48 -6.05
C GLU A 116 2.97 8.77 -4.83
N LEU A 117 3.66 8.89 -3.72
CA LEU A 117 3.21 8.31 -2.46
C LEU A 117 3.76 9.11 -1.28
N THR A 118 3.16 8.89 -0.12
CA THR A 118 3.73 9.33 1.15
C THR A 118 3.95 8.11 2.03
N THR A 119 5.02 8.14 2.82
CA THR A 119 5.30 7.09 3.79
C THR A 119 5.82 7.72 5.08
N ASN A 120 5.54 7.09 6.22
CA ASN A 120 5.89 7.60 7.52
C ASN A 120 7.42 7.55 7.72
N MET A 121 8.02 8.69 8.05
CA MET A 121 9.46 8.79 8.27
C MET A 121 9.96 7.92 9.42
N ALA A 122 9.10 7.59 10.40
CA ALA A 122 9.44 6.70 11.50
C ALA A 122 9.69 5.26 11.02
N MET A 123 9.18 4.90 9.84
CA MET A 123 9.36 3.58 9.24
C MET A 123 10.50 3.61 8.23
N VAL A 124 11.73 3.64 8.74
CA VAL A 124 12.95 3.78 7.93
C VAL A 124 13.06 2.68 6.86
N GLY A 125 12.64 1.45 7.19
CA GLY A 125 12.63 0.34 6.24
C GLY A 125 11.72 0.60 5.04
N ASN A 126 10.58 1.28 5.24
CA ASN A 126 9.67 1.62 4.16
C ASN A 126 10.28 2.67 3.22
N VAL A 127 10.92 3.68 3.78
CA VAL A 127 11.62 4.70 2.97
C VAL A 127 12.68 4.02 2.09
N ARG A 128 13.51 3.16 2.68
CA ARG A 128 14.54 2.41 1.95
C ARG A 128 13.95 1.52 0.87
N PHE A 129 12.82 0.88 1.16
CA PHE A 129 12.11 0.03 0.22
C PHE A 129 11.73 0.82 -1.04
N TYR A 130 11.11 1.98 -0.88
CA TYR A 130 10.72 2.80 -2.02
C TYR A 130 11.91 3.35 -2.79
N LEU A 131 12.98 3.75 -2.10
CA LEU A 131 14.22 4.17 -2.76
C LEU A 131 14.79 3.06 -3.64
N ARG A 132 14.80 1.81 -3.17
CA ARG A 132 15.29 0.67 -3.95
C ARG A 132 14.41 0.40 -5.18
N HIS A 133 13.15 0.81 -5.17
CA HIS A 133 12.21 0.60 -6.27
C HIS A 133 12.07 1.81 -7.20
N GLY A 134 13.02 2.73 -7.13
CA GLY A 134 13.13 3.83 -8.09
C GLY A 134 12.40 5.10 -7.69
N TYR A 135 11.90 5.17 -6.46
CA TYR A 135 11.29 6.39 -5.94
C TYR A 135 12.36 7.31 -5.36
N GLU A 136 12.16 8.60 -5.52
CA GLU A 136 13.03 9.64 -4.97
C GLU A 136 12.24 10.42 -3.92
N MET A 137 12.92 10.86 -2.86
CA MET A 137 12.31 11.73 -1.86
C MET A 137 12.24 13.14 -2.43
N VAL A 138 11.03 13.69 -2.52
CA VAL A 138 10.79 15.05 -3.01
C VAL A 138 10.83 16.04 -1.87
N GLU A 139 10.10 15.75 -0.79
CA GLU A 139 10.04 16.62 0.38
C GLU A 139 9.54 15.85 1.60
N GLN A 140 9.65 16.48 2.76
CA GLN A 140 9.07 15.98 4.00
C GLN A 140 7.87 16.84 4.38
N LEU A 141 6.80 16.18 4.82
CA LEU A 141 5.54 16.83 5.17
C LEU A 141 5.19 16.55 6.62
N GLN A 142 4.83 17.57 7.37
CA GLN A 142 4.34 17.37 8.74
C GLN A 142 2.84 17.09 8.67
N HIS A 143 2.45 15.84 8.97
CA HIS A 143 1.06 15.39 8.93
C HIS A 143 0.33 15.73 10.24
N SER A 144 0.99 15.50 11.36
CA SER A 144 0.49 15.82 12.71
C SER A 144 1.69 16.11 13.61
N ALA A 145 1.45 16.43 14.88
CA ALA A 145 2.53 16.64 15.84
C ALA A 145 3.45 15.43 15.95
N ALA A 146 2.90 14.21 15.81
CA ALA A 146 3.62 12.95 15.98
C ALA A 146 4.11 12.35 14.67
N ILE A 147 3.59 12.78 13.51
CA ILE A 147 3.81 12.08 12.24
C ILE A 147 4.38 13.02 11.19
N ARG A 148 5.58 12.66 10.72
CA ARG A 148 6.22 13.30 9.57
C ARG A 148 6.26 12.30 8.42
N LEU A 149 5.86 12.74 7.22
CA LEU A 149 5.79 11.91 6.03
C LEU A 149 6.89 12.28 5.05
N ALA A 150 7.42 11.26 4.37
CA ALA A 150 8.24 11.45 3.17
C ALA A 150 7.30 11.44 1.96
N PHE A 151 7.33 12.51 1.18
CA PHE A 151 6.67 12.55 -0.13
C PHE A 151 7.65 12.06 -1.17
N MET A 152 7.29 11.00 -1.89
CA MET A 152 8.17 10.31 -2.82
C MET A 152 7.54 10.21 -4.19
N ARG A 153 8.38 10.20 -5.23
CA ARG A 153 7.95 10.19 -6.63
C ARG A 153 8.83 9.28 -7.48
N LYS A 154 8.20 8.62 -8.42
CA LYS A 154 8.86 7.86 -9.48
C LYS A 154 8.29 8.28 -10.82
N ILE A 155 9.17 8.68 -11.75
CA ILE A 155 8.75 8.98 -13.11
C ILE A 155 8.64 7.66 -13.87
N ALA A 156 7.49 7.47 -14.52
CA ALA A 156 7.24 6.26 -15.29
C ALA A 156 8.15 6.21 -16.50
N ARG A 157 8.78 5.06 -16.73
CA ARG A 157 9.58 4.84 -17.93
C ARG A 157 8.65 4.39 -19.06
N ARG A 158 8.75 5.07 -20.17
CA ARG A 158 8.06 4.69 -21.40
C ARG A 158 9.03 3.97 -22.35
#